data_bb6526635af8474229c094f8eb599ac6
#
_entry.id   bb6526635af8474229c094f8eb599ac6
#
_cell.length_a   1.000
_cell.length_b   1.000
_cell.length_c   1.000
_cell.angle_alpha   90.00
_cell.angle_beta   90.00
_cell.angle_gamma   90.00
#
_symmetry.space_group_name_H-M   'P 1'
#
loop_
_entity.id
_entity.type
_entity.pdbx_description
1 polymer ?
#
loop_
_entity_poly.entity_id
_entity_poly.type
_entity_poly.pdbx_seq_one_letter_code
_entity_poly.pdbx_strand_id
1 'polypeptide(L)'
;MKQDQIIKAYEAAKARYAETGVDTDAALAALQRISLSLHCWQTDDVTGYENPDGQLTGGIQATGNYPGKARNIDEVRADIEKAKSLIPGRHRLSLHAIYGDFKGKKVDRDQIEPEHFQSWIDWARANDMKLDFNSTSFSHPKSGDLSLANPDKAVRDFWVEHTVRSRRIADEMGRQL
;
A
#
# COMPACT_ATOMS: atom_id res chain seq x y z
N MET A 1 6.26 20.57 22.22
CA MET A 1 7.65 20.66 22.74
C MET A 1 8.25 21.94 22.16
N LYS A 2 9.01 22.72 22.93
CA LYS A 2 9.67 23.94 22.40
C LYS A 2 10.83 23.52 21.50
N GLN A 3 11.06 24.26 20.43
CA GLN A 3 12.07 23.91 19.40
C GLN A 3 13.46 23.71 20.00
N ASP A 4 13.85 24.57 20.97
CA ASP A 4 15.13 24.46 21.67
C ASP A 4 15.30 23.12 22.43
N GLN A 5 14.19 22.57 22.93
CA GLN A 5 14.22 21.26 23.63
C GLN A 5 14.43 20.12 22.63
N ILE A 6 13.85 20.22 21.43
CA ILE A 6 14.05 19.23 20.35
C ILE A 6 15.51 19.23 19.90
N ILE A 7 16.09 20.41 19.67
CA ILE A 7 17.49 20.54 19.26
C ILE A 7 18.42 19.94 20.31
N LYS A 8 18.23 20.29 21.59
CA LYS A 8 19.04 19.74 22.68
C LYS A 8 18.93 18.21 22.79
N ALA A 9 17.73 17.67 22.63
CA ALA A 9 17.51 16.22 22.64
C ALA A 9 18.21 15.54 21.45
N TYR A 10 18.14 16.14 20.27
CA TYR A 10 18.83 15.64 19.07
C TYR A 10 20.35 15.63 19.27
N GLU A 11 20.95 16.72 19.73
CA GLU A 11 22.41 16.80 19.97
C GLU A 11 22.88 15.76 21.01
N ALA A 12 22.11 15.55 22.07
CA ALA A 12 22.41 14.51 23.04
C ALA A 12 22.34 13.10 22.45
N ALA A 13 21.34 12.82 21.62
CA ALA A 13 21.22 11.54 20.92
C ALA A 13 22.37 11.35 19.92
N LYS A 14 22.70 12.37 19.14
CA LYS A 14 23.81 12.36 18.18
C LYS A 14 25.14 12.01 18.85
N ALA A 15 25.43 12.62 20.00
CA ALA A 15 26.66 12.30 20.75
C ALA A 15 26.70 10.82 21.17
N ARG A 16 25.59 10.24 21.64
CA ARG A 16 25.52 8.83 22.03
C ARG A 16 25.66 7.88 20.83
N TYR A 17 25.07 8.21 19.68
CA TYR A 17 25.24 7.42 18.47
C TYR A 17 26.70 7.45 17.96
N ALA A 18 27.37 8.59 18.08
CA ALA A 18 28.78 8.72 17.72
C ALA A 18 29.70 7.80 18.54
N GLU A 19 29.39 7.54 19.82
CA GLU A 19 30.14 6.57 20.66
C GLU A 19 30.11 5.14 20.09
N THR A 20 29.09 4.81 19.29
CA THR A 20 28.96 3.52 18.60
C THR A 20 29.41 3.57 17.14
N GLY A 21 30.02 4.67 16.70
CA GLY A 21 30.53 4.84 15.34
C GLY A 21 29.48 5.24 14.31
N VAL A 22 28.28 5.69 14.75
CA VAL A 22 27.21 6.11 13.84
C VAL A 22 27.22 7.62 13.65
N ASP A 23 27.40 8.05 12.39
CA ASP A 23 27.19 9.44 11.97
C ASP A 23 25.70 9.64 11.63
N THR A 24 24.96 10.28 12.54
CA THR A 24 23.52 10.49 12.38
C THR A 24 23.18 11.45 11.25
N ASP A 25 24.02 12.47 10.98
CA ASP A 25 23.76 13.42 9.88
C ASP A 25 23.91 12.72 8.53
N ALA A 26 24.96 11.91 8.38
CA ALA A 26 25.15 11.09 7.17
C ALA A 26 24.02 10.05 6.99
N ALA A 27 23.57 9.43 8.08
CA ALA A 27 22.46 8.47 8.06
C ALA A 27 21.14 9.14 7.63
N LEU A 28 20.83 10.33 8.18
CA LEU A 28 19.63 11.09 7.79
C LEU A 28 19.69 11.56 6.34
N ALA A 29 20.87 12.02 5.88
CA ALA A 29 21.06 12.38 4.47
C ALA A 29 20.91 11.17 3.53
N ALA A 30 21.35 9.99 3.95
CA ALA A 30 21.14 8.75 3.21
C ALA A 30 19.64 8.37 3.16
N LEU A 31 18.94 8.46 4.30
CA LEU A 31 17.52 8.14 4.41
C LEU A 31 16.65 9.03 3.51
N GLN A 32 16.99 10.31 3.36
CA GLN A 32 16.26 11.23 2.47
C GLN A 32 16.25 10.79 1.00
N ARG A 33 17.17 9.92 0.59
CA ARG A 33 17.21 9.37 -0.77
C ARG A 33 16.38 8.09 -0.93
N ILE A 34 15.89 7.53 0.16
CA ILE A 34 15.09 6.30 0.18
C ILE A 34 13.61 6.68 0.18
N SER A 35 12.85 6.15 -0.77
CA SER A 35 11.41 6.35 -0.78
C SER A 35 10.73 5.43 0.23
N LEU A 36 9.83 5.99 1.03
CA LEU A 36 9.01 5.25 1.98
C LEU A 36 7.72 4.80 1.29
N SER A 37 7.43 3.51 1.32
CA SER A 37 6.18 2.97 0.79
C SER A 37 5.15 2.89 1.90
N LEU A 38 4.11 3.73 1.80
CA LEU A 38 2.98 3.76 2.74
C LEU A 38 1.99 2.66 2.36
N HIS A 39 1.50 1.93 3.34
CA HIS A 39 0.55 0.85 3.10
C HIS A 39 -0.89 1.38 3.04
N CYS A 40 -1.63 1.04 1.98
CA CYS A 40 -3.04 1.41 1.83
C CYS A 40 -3.96 0.78 2.90
N TRP A 41 -3.61 -0.37 3.42
CA TRP A 41 -4.43 -1.14 4.37
C TRP A 41 -4.81 -0.39 5.65
N GLN A 42 -3.98 0.53 6.08
CA GLN A 42 -4.19 1.23 7.35
C GLN A 42 -5.36 2.22 7.29
N THR A 43 -5.80 2.59 6.10
CA THR A 43 -6.85 3.60 5.92
C THR A 43 -8.25 3.03 6.08
N ASP A 44 -8.49 1.79 5.62
CA ASP A 44 -9.83 1.17 5.53
C ASP A 44 -9.94 -0.17 6.26
N ASP A 45 -8.94 -0.55 7.05
CA ASP A 45 -8.90 -1.82 7.77
C ASP A 45 -8.91 -3.05 6.83
N VAL A 46 -8.14 -2.96 5.73
CA VAL A 46 -7.95 -4.04 4.73
C VAL A 46 -9.22 -4.43 3.96
N THR A 47 -10.24 -3.62 3.96
CA THR A 47 -11.52 -3.95 3.30
C THR A 47 -11.38 -4.03 1.77
N GLY A 48 -10.74 -3.02 1.17
CA GLY A 48 -10.67 -2.88 -0.29
C GLY A 48 -12.04 -2.61 -0.93
N TYR A 49 -12.09 -2.65 -2.27
CA TYR A 49 -13.27 -2.24 -3.04
C TYR A 49 -13.76 -3.30 -4.05
N GLU A 50 -13.16 -4.49 -4.05
CA GLU A 50 -13.59 -5.58 -4.94
C GLU A 50 -14.93 -6.20 -4.53
N ASN A 51 -15.25 -6.17 -3.25
CA ASN A 51 -16.49 -6.71 -2.69
C ASN A 51 -16.95 -5.86 -1.49
N PRO A 52 -17.50 -4.68 -1.71
CA PRO A 52 -17.84 -3.73 -0.66
C PRO A 52 -18.83 -4.27 0.38
N ASP A 53 -19.63 -5.25 0.02
CA ASP A 53 -20.60 -5.91 0.93
C ASP A 53 -20.05 -7.23 1.51
N GLY A 54 -18.84 -7.63 1.13
CA GLY A 54 -18.23 -8.88 1.53
C GLY A 54 -17.57 -8.82 2.90
N GLN A 55 -17.59 -9.95 3.61
CA GLN A 55 -16.74 -10.13 4.78
C GLN A 55 -15.35 -10.59 4.34
N LEU A 56 -14.32 -10.03 4.96
CA LEU A 56 -12.96 -10.52 4.80
C LEU A 56 -12.87 -11.94 5.34
N THR A 57 -12.39 -12.87 4.52
CA THR A 57 -12.23 -14.28 4.88
C THR A 57 -10.78 -14.70 4.74
N GLY A 58 -10.10 -14.92 5.85
CA GLY A 58 -8.71 -15.37 5.87
C GLY A 58 -7.66 -14.26 5.61
N GLY A 59 -6.39 -14.60 5.75
CA GLY A 59 -5.28 -13.67 5.63
C GLY A 59 -5.06 -12.80 6.86
N ILE A 60 -4.19 -11.82 6.72
CA ILE A 60 -3.98 -10.80 7.75
C ILE A 60 -5.12 -9.80 7.64
N GLN A 61 -6.06 -9.91 8.53
CA GLN A 61 -7.09 -8.89 8.70
C GLN A 61 -6.58 -7.88 9.71
N ALA A 62 -6.65 -6.60 9.39
CA ALA A 62 -6.43 -5.59 10.40
C ALA A 62 -7.54 -5.70 11.44
N THR A 63 -7.25 -5.33 12.64
CA THR A 63 -8.10 -5.61 13.79
C THR A 63 -8.71 -4.34 14.36
N GLY A 64 -8.62 -3.26 13.60
CA GLY A 64 -8.98 -1.95 14.10
C GLY A 64 -10.48 -1.69 14.07
N ASN A 65 -11.13 -1.93 12.95
CA ASN A 65 -12.52 -1.52 12.71
C ASN A 65 -12.89 -0.21 13.44
N TYR A 66 -11.97 0.77 13.37
CA TYR A 66 -12.10 2.04 14.08
C TYR A 66 -13.12 2.96 13.38
N PRO A 67 -13.77 3.87 14.11
CA PRO A 67 -14.85 4.69 13.56
C PRO A 67 -14.47 5.59 12.38
N GLY A 68 -13.19 5.95 12.28
CA GLY A 68 -12.65 6.83 11.24
C GLY A 68 -12.09 6.13 10.02
N LYS A 69 -12.27 4.83 9.87
CA LYS A 69 -11.74 4.11 8.70
C LYS A 69 -12.34 4.62 7.40
N ALA A 70 -11.54 4.66 6.35
CA ALA A 70 -11.97 5.07 5.02
C ALA A 70 -13.03 4.11 4.45
N ARG A 71 -14.05 4.67 3.81
CA ARG A 71 -15.21 3.95 3.28
C ARG A 71 -15.21 3.89 1.75
N ASN A 72 -14.37 4.68 1.11
CA ASN A 72 -14.25 4.79 -0.34
C ASN A 72 -12.83 5.26 -0.72
N ILE A 73 -12.54 5.21 -2.01
CA ILE A 73 -11.23 5.55 -2.57
C ILE A 73 -10.81 6.99 -2.24
N ASP A 74 -11.74 7.93 -2.25
CA ASP A 74 -11.42 9.34 -2.01
C ASP A 74 -11.03 9.58 -0.55
N GLU A 75 -11.67 8.89 0.39
CA GLU A 75 -11.28 8.92 1.81
C GLU A 75 -9.89 8.28 2.02
N VAL A 76 -9.58 7.15 1.35
CA VAL A 76 -8.21 6.57 1.38
C VAL A 76 -7.18 7.56 0.88
N ARG A 77 -7.44 8.22 -0.25
CA ARG A 77 -6.55 9.22 -0.82
C ARG A 77 -6.31 10.38 0.14
N ALA A 78 -7.38 10.90 0.75
CA ALA A 78 -7.28 11.98 1.74
C ALA A 78 -6.44 11.58 2.96
N ASP A 79 -6.61 10.36 3.46
CA ASP A 79 -5.83 9.82 4.58
C ASP A 79 -4.34 9.69 4.22
N ILE A 80 -4.02 9.17 3.02
CA ILE A 80 -2.65 9.05 2.54
C ILE A 80 -2.02 10.43 2.31
N GLU A 81 -2.73 11.39 1.74
CA GLU A 81 -2.27 12.77 1.60
C GLU A 81 -1.97 13.39 2.96
N LYS A 82 -2.82 13.13 3.95
CA LYS A 82 -2.58 13.57 5.32
C LYS A 82 -1.35 12.92 5.93
N ALA A 83 -1.20 11.61 5.81
CA ALA A 83 -0.03 10.88 6.28
C ALA A 83 1.25 11.40 5.61
N LYS A 84 1.24 11.57 4.29
CA LYS A 84 2.35 12.15 3.53
C LYS A 84 2.74 13.54 4.05
N SER A 85 1.78 14.38 4.40
CA SER A 85 2.05 15.73 4.92
C SER A 85 2.75 15.75 6.29
N LEU A 86 2.69 14.65 7.02
CA LEU A 86 3.26 14.51 8.37
C LEU A 86 4.60 13.77 8.38
N ILE A 87 4.94 13.05 7.32
CA ILE A 87 6.14 12.24 7.21
C ILE A 87 7.08 12.90 6.20
N PRO A 88 8.28 13.33 6.60
CA PRO A 88 9.24 13.91 5.66
C PRO A 88 9.81 12.86 4.71
N GLY A 89 10.21 13.28 3.49
CA GLY A 89 10.88 12.42 2.52
C GLY A 89 10.05 12.16 1.28
N ARG A 90 10.51 11.18 0.47
CA ARG A 90 9.81 10.73 -0.73
C ARG A 90 8.90 9.57 -0.40
N HIS A 91 7.69 9.57 -0.99
CA HIS A 91 6.68 8.56 -0.68
C HIS A 91 6.28 7.76 -1.91
N ARG A 92 5.92 6.52 -1.65
CA ARG A 92 5.20 5.61 -2.54
C ARG A 92 3.95 5.14 -1.81
N LEU A 93 2.95 4.69 -2.53
CA LEU A 93 1.81 3.98 -1.95
C LEU A 93 1.91 2.50 -2.32
N SER A 94 1.95 1.62 -1.33
CA SER A 94 1.79 0.18 -1.54
C SER A 94 0.31 -0.12 -1.72
N LEU A 95 -0.11 -0.25 -2.99
CA LEU A 95 -1.47 -0.51 -3.39
C LEU A 95 -1.68 -2.01 -3.59
N HIS A 96 -2.86 -2.50 -3.29
CA HIS A 96 -3.23 -3.90 -3.45
C HIS A 96 -4.30 -4.09 -4.52
N ALA A 97 -4.37 -5.29 -5.11
CA ALA A 97 -5.32 -5.61 -6.17
C ALA A 97 -6.79 -5.36 -5.77
N ILE A 98 -7.12 -5.52 -4.49
CA ILE A 98 -8.46 -5.28 -3.95
C ILE A 98 -8.88 -3.82 -3.90
N TYR A 99 -7.96 -2.88 -4.18
CA TYR A 99 -8.22 -1.43 -4.18
C TYR A 99 -8.49 -0.86 -5.57
N GLY A 100 -8.76 -1.70 -6.57
CA GLY A 100 -9.15 -1.24 -7.89
C GLY A 100 -10.38 -0.32 -7.86
N ASP A 101 -10.40 0.68 -8.73
CA ASP A 101 -11.55 1.54 -8.95
C ASP A 101 -12.51 0.87 -9.94
N PHE A 102 -13.30 -0.04 -9.41
CA PHE A 102 -14.19 -0.89 -10.22
C PHE A 102 -15.48 -0.20 -10.65
N LYS A 103 -15.71 1.05 -10.27
CA LYS A 103 -16.93 1.84 -10.61
C LYS A 103 -18.22 1.13 -10.26
N GLY A 104 -18.25 0.44 -9.12
CA GLY A 104 -19.40 -0.34 -8.65
C GLY A 104 -19.65 -1.65 -9.41
N LYS A 105 -18.77 -2.03 -10.34
CA LYS A 105 -18.85 -3.33 -11.03
C LYS A 105 -18.18 -4.41 -10.20
N LYS A 106 -18.72 -5.60 -10.26
CA LYS A 106 -18.05 -6.78 -9.71
C LYS A 106 -17.03 -7.27 -10.72
N VAL A 107 -15.75 -7.23 -10.37
CA VAL A 107 -14.64 -7.71 -11.17
C VAL A 107 -13.88 -8.75 -10.35
N ASP A 108 -13.82 -10.00 -10.82
CA ASP A 108 -13.06 -11.04 -10.13
C ASP A 108 -11.55 -10.84 -10.35
N ARG A 109 -10.72 -11.39 -9.48
CA ARG A 109 -9.27 -11.16 -9.48
C ARG A 109 -8.57 -11.63 -10.74
N ASP A 110 -9.07 -12.66 -11.41
CA ASP A 110 -8.59 -13.11 -12.72
C ASP A 110 -9.08 -12.25 -13.90
N GLN A 111 -9.78 -11.14 -13.62
CA GLN A 111 -10.34 -10.22 -14.61
C GLN A 111 -9.88 -8.77 -14.40
N ILE A 112 -9.04 -8.50 -13.41
CA ILE A 112 -8.51 -7.16 -13.19
C ILE A 112 -7.62 -6.70 -14.34
N GLU A 113 -7.69 -5.42 -14.68
CA GLU A 113 -6.94 -4.81 -15.78
C GLU A 113 -6.33 -3.47 -15.35
N PRO A 114 -5.30 -2.94 -16.05
CA PRO A 114 -4.70 -1.66 -15.74
C PRO A 114 -5.70 -0.50 -15.65
N GLU A 115 -6.77 -0.53 -16.45
CA GLU A 115 -7.81 0.50 -16.45
C GLU A 115 -8.51 0.67 -15.09
N HIS A 116 -8.61 -0.41 -14.31
CA HIS A 116 -9.17 -0.37 -12.96
C HIS A 116 -8.28 0.39 -11.96
N PHE A 117 -7.05 0.69 -12.34
CA PHE A 117 -6.07 1.39 -11.51
C PHE A 117 -5.64 2.75 -12.07
N GLN A 118 -6.19 3.16 -13.22
CA GLN A 118 -5.81 4.41 -13.87
C GLN A 118 -6.06 5.62 -12.96
N SER A 119 -7.18 5.65 -12.24
CA SER A 119 -7.48 6.75 -11.32
C SER A 119 -6.47 6.85 -10.16
N TRP A 120 -5.85 5.74 -9.77
CA TRP A 120 -4.76 5.74 -8.79
C TRP A 120 -3.45 6.28 -9.37
N ILE A 121 -3.15 5.94 -10.61
CA ILE A 121 -1.97 6.44 -11.33
C ILE A 121 -2.07 7.96 -11.49
N ASP A 122 -3.22 8.46 -11.92
CA ASP A 122 -3.46 9.89 -12.11
C ASP A 122 -3.37 10.66 -10.78
N TRP A 123 -3.94 10.11 -9.71
CA TRP A 123 -3.83 10.68 -8.37
C TRP A 123 -2.38 10.65 -7.86
N ALA A 124 -1.65 9.56 -8.04
CA ALA A 124 -0.26 9.45 -7.60
C ALA A 124 0.63 10.48 -8.31
N ARG A 125 0.44 10.65 -9.63
CA ARG A 125 1.13 11.66 -10.41
C ARG A 125 0.83 13.08 -9.91
N ALA A 126 -0.43 13.38 -9.64
CA ALA A 126 -0.84 14.70 -9.13
C ALA A 126 -0.26 15.01 -7.75
N ASN A 127 0.05 13.97 -6.96
CA ASN A 127 0.58 14.08 -5.61
C ASN A 127 2.11 13.87 -5.52
N ASP A 128 2.83 13.82 -6.62
CA ASP A 128 4.27 13.50 -6.63
C ASP A 128 4.58 12.23 -5.81
N MET A 129 3.82 11.18 -6.07
CA MET A 129 4.00 9.86 -5.48
C MET A 129 4.19 8.82 -6.56
N LYS A 130 4.78 7.69 -6.18
CA LYS A 130 4.81 6.48 -7.00
C LYS A 130 3.96 5.39 -6.37
N LEU A 131 3.67 4.36 -7.13
CA LEU A 131 2.91 3.20 -6.66
C LEU A 131 3.80 1.96 -6.60
N ASP A 132 3.57 1.15 -5.58
CA ASP A 132 3.96 -0.26 -5.54
C ASP A 132 2.67 -1.09 -5.63
N PHE A 133 2.73 -2.29 -6.17
CA PHE A 133 1.55 -3.11 -6.38
C PHE A 133 1.72 -4.51 -5.83
N ASN A 134 0.75 -4.94 -5.03
CA ASN A 134 0.66 -6.28 -4.48
C ASN A 134 -0.57 -7.00 -5.05
N SER A 135 -0.38 -8.23 -5.51
CA SER A 135 -1.44 -9.03 -6.13
C SER A 135 -2.55 -9.45 -5.16
N THR A 136 -2.29 -9.47 -3.85
CA THR A 136 -3.29 -9.87 -2.84
C THR A 136 -3.82 -11.29 -3.08
N SER A 137 -3.00 -12.30 -2.81
CA SER A 137 -3.38 -13.72 -3.03
C SER A 137 -4.07 -14.35 -1.82
N PHE A 138 -4.83 -13.58 -1.05
CA PHE A 138 -5.55 -13.98 0.15
C PHE A 138 -6.95 -13.34 0.20
N SER A 139 -7.76 -13.72 1.19
CA SER A 139 -9.11 -13.17 1.40
C SER A 139 -10.02 -13.27 0.18
N HIS A 140 -10.01 -14.44 -0.48
CA HIS A 140 -10.85 -14.73 -1.63
C HIS A 140 -11.39 -16.16 -1.50
N PRO A 141 -12.64 -16.46 -1.91
CA PRO A 141 -13.20 -17.82 -1.79
C PRO A 141 -12.34 -18.93 -2.41
N LYS A 142 -11.61 -18.63 -3.49
CA LYS A 142 -10.68 -19.56 -4.13
C LYS A 142 -9.28 -19.60 -3.50
N SER A 143 -8.99 -18.79 -2.47
CA SER A 143 -7.67 -18.85 -1.82
C SER A 143 -7.51 -20.12 -1.02
N GLY A 144 -8.48 -20.42 -0.16
CA GLY A 144 -8.28 -21.41 0.88
C GLY A 144 -6.93 -21.16 1.58
N ASP A 145 -6.26 -22.23 1.95
CA ASP A 145 -4.92 -22.17 2.52
C ASP A 145 -3.79 -22.28 1.47
N LEU A 146 -4.14 -22.57 0.20
CA LEU A 146 -3.17 -23.06 -0.79
C LEU A 146 -3.33 -22.43 -2.20
N SER A 147 -3.60 -21.14 -2.32
CA SER A 147 -3.88 -20.45 -3.60
C SER A 147 -3.14 -21.02 -4.84
N LEU A 148 -1.90 -20.64 -5.08
CA LEU A 148 -1.05 -21.14 -6.18
C LEU A 148 -0.58 -22.59 -5.98
N ALA A 149 -0.56 -23.07 -4.76
CA ALA A 149 -0.17 -24.45 -4.43
C ALA A 149 -1.38 -25.39 -4.27
N ASN A 150 -2.59 -24.96 -4.63
CA ASN A 150 -3.79 -25.75 -4.48
C ASN A 150 -3.72 -27.04 -5.33
N PRO A 151 -4.14 -28.21 -4.82
CA PRO A 151 -4.17 -29.45 -5.60
C PRO A 151 -5.13 -29.38 -6.81
N ASP A 152 -6.19 -28.56 -6.72
CA ASP A 152 -7.09 -28.32 -7.84
C ASP A 152 -6.43 -27.43 -8.90
N LYS A 153 -6.31 -27.97 -10.12
CA LYS A 153 -5.72 -27.23 -11.24
C LYS A 153 -6.50 -25.97 -11.60
N ALA A 154 -7.83 -26.00 -11.54
CA ALA A 154 -8.64 -24.83 -11.88
C ALA A 154 -8.41 -23.67 -10.92
N VAL A 155 -8.19 -23.97 -9.63
CA VAL A 155 -7.82 -22.96 -8.63
C VAL A 155 -6.42 -22.38 -8.93
N ARG A 156 -5.45 -23.25 -9.27
CA ARG A 156 -4.11 -22.75 -9.66
C ARG A 156 -4.15 -21.88 -10.92
N ASP A 157 -4.90 -22.29 -11.94
CA ASP A 157 -5.03 -21.53 -13.19
C ASP A 157 -5.63 -20.13 -12.93
N PHE A 158 -6.64 -20.02 -12.08
CA PHE A 158 -7.20 -18.75 -11.63
C PHE A 158 -6.13 -17.83 -11.00
N TRP A 159 -5.33 -18.37 -10.08
CA TRP A 159 -4.30 -17.60 -9.40
C TRP A 159 -3.09 -17.27 -10.29
N VAL A 160 -2.78 -18.11 -11.25
CA VAL A 160 -1.77 -17.82 -12.29
C VAL A 160 -2.24 -16.66 -13.16
N GLU A 161 -3.49 -16.69 -13.66
CA GLU A 161 -4.05 -15.59 -14.45
C GLU A 161 -4.08 -14.28 -13.65
N HIS A 162 -4.56 -14.33 -12.41
CA HIS A 162 -4.52 -13.18 -11.50
C HIS A 162 -3.10 -12.60 -11.35
N THR A 163 -2.09 -13.46 -11.19
CA THR A 163 -0.70 -13.03 -11.05
C THR A 163 -0.18 -12.38 -12.34
N VAL A 164 -0.51 -12.94 -13.50
CA VAL A 164 -0.14 -12.38 -14.81
C VAL A 164 -0.74 -10.98 -14.99
N ARG A 165 -2.02 -10.80 -14.68
CA ARG A 165 -2.70 -9.50 -14.74
C ARG A 165 -2.11 -8.50 -13.75
N SER A 166 -1.86 -8.93 -12.53
CA SER A 166 -1.21 -8.09 -11.50
C SER A 166 0.15 -7.58 -11.95
N ARG A 167 0.95 -8.39 -12.63
CA ARG A 167 2.23 -7.96 -13.21
C ARG A 167 2.06 -6.94 -14.32
N ARG A 168 1.04 -7.09 -15.19
CA ARG A 168 0.71 -6.10 -16.23
C ARG A 168 0.32 -4.77 -15.62
N ILE A 169 -0.48 -4.78 -14.55
CA ILE A 169 -0.88 -3.58 -13.81
C ILE A 169 0.36 -2.90 -13.20
N ALA A 170 1.22 -3.65 -12.52
CA ALA A 170 2.45 -3.11 -11.93
C ALA A 170 3.40 -2.51 -12.98
N ASP A 171 3.54 -3.16 -14.14
CA ASP A 171 4.34 -2.68 -15.27
C ASP A 171 3.77 -1.35 -15.83
N GLU A 172 2.45 -1.27 -16.00
CA GLU A 172 1.79 -0.04 -16.46
C GLU A 172 1.93 1.11 -15.46
N MET A 173 1.79 0.84 -14.16
CA MET A 173 2.08 1.82 -13.10
C MET A 173 3.52 2.33 -13.19
N GLY A 174 4.49 1.42 -13.38
CA GLY A 174 5.89 1.77 -13.50
C GLY A 174 6.23 2.58 -14.76
N ARG A 175 5.50 2.37 -15.86
CA ARG A 175 5.69 3.14 -17.09
C ARG A 175 5.11 4.54 -17.01
N GLN A 176 4.02 4.72 -16.27
CA GLN A 176 3.32 5.99 -16.18
C GLN A 176 3.82 6.91 -15.07
N LEU A 177 4.54 6.42 -14.06
CA LEU A 177 5.04 7.12 -12.88
C LEU A 177 6.58 7.10 -12.79
#